data_fa2bfe66d69471276584920b992e3fd3
#
_entry.id   fa2bfe66d69471276584920b992e3fd3
#
_cell.length_a   1.000
_cell.length_b   1.000
_cell.length_c   1.000
_cell.angle_alpha   90.00
_cell.angle_beta   90.00
_cell.angle_gamma   90.00
#
_symmetry.space_group_name_H-M   'P 1'
#
loop_
_entity.id
_entity.type
_entity.pdbx_description
1 polymer ?
#
loop_
_entity_poly.entity_id
_entity_poly.type
_entity_poly.pdbx_seq_one_letter_code
_entity_poly.pdbx_strand_id
1 'polypeptide(L)'
;MVDLSLHDRIIQRLLAASDAKLTAADVDEATSLRQDLDISSLILITLASELEDELGIDIDDEELGRIQTIGDLFKAIEGKKRQNPKV
;
A
#
# COMPACT_ATOMS: atom_id res chain seq x y z
N MET A 1 -18.07 16.69 -4.05
CA MET A 1 -16.78 16.12 -4.30
C MET A 1 -16.57 14.85 -3.52
N VAL A 2 -16.00 13.86 -4.14
CA VAL A 2 -15.80 12.59 -3.49
C VAL A 2 -14.40 12.48 -2.95
N ASP A 3 -14.30 12.22 -1.66
CA ASP A 3 -13.02 11.94 -1.04
C ASP A 3 -12.84 10.44 -1.00
N LEU A 4 -11.89 9.97 -1.78
CA LEU A 4 -11.55 8.57 -1.71
C LEU A 4 -10.86 8.32 -0.38
N SER A 5 -11.22 7.23 0.26
CA SER A 5 -10.56 6.85 1.49
C SER A 5 -9.09 6.56 1.19
N LEU A 6 -8.28 6.58 2.23
CA LEU A 6 -6.88 6.25 2.08
C LEU A 6 -6.71 4.84 1.51
N HIS A 7 -7.52 3.90 1.98
CA HIS A 7 -7.46 2.53 1.50
C HIS A 7 -7.77 2.45 0.01
N ASP A 8 -8.78 3.18 -0.43
CA ASP A 8 -9.15 3.17 -1.85
C ASP A 8 -8.01 3.70 -2.72
N ARG A 9 -7.36 4.75 -2.26
CA ARG A 9 -6.25 5.34 -3.01
C ARG A 9 -5.08 4.38 -3.10
N ILE A 10 -4.78 3.69 -2.01
CA ILE A 10 -3.71 2.71 -1.99
C ILE A 10 -4.04 1.55 -2.94
N ILE A 11 -5.26 1.06 -2.89
CA ILE A 11 -5.67 -0.03 -3.75
C ILE A 11 -5.57 0.36 -5.22
N GLN A 12 -5.97 1.58 -5.56
CA GLN A 12 -5.88 2.01 -6.95
C GLN A 12 -4.43 2.09 -7.43
N ARG A 13 -3.53 2.53 -6.57
CA ARG A 13 -2.12 2.56 -6.93
C ARG A 13 -1.57 1.15 -7.12
N LEU A 14 -1.97 0.23 -6.25
CA LEU A 14 -1.53 -1.16 -6.36
C LEU A 14 -2.03 -1.79 -7.66
N LEU A 15 -3.29 -1.55 -7.98
CA LEU A 15 -3.86 -2.12 -9.20
C LEU A 15 -3.21 -1.53 -10.44
N ALA A 16 -2.88 -0.25 -10.40
CA ALA A 16 -2.23 0.40 -11.53
C ALA A 16 -0.82 -0.15 -11.76
N ALA A 17 -0.15 -0.58 -10.69
CA ALA A 17 1.19 -1.13 -10.79
C ALA A 17 1.19 -2.63 -11.06
N SER A 18 0.04 -3.27 -10.90
CA SER A 18 -0.07 -4.71 -11.03
C SER A 18 -0.20 -5.12 -12.49
N ASP A 19 0.40 -6.25 -12.83
CA ASP A 19 0.21 -6.85 -14.15
C ASP A 19 -1.02 -7.75 -14.18
N ALA A 20 -1.58 -8.05 -13.04
CA ALA A 20 -2.79 -8.85 -12.98
C ALA A 20 -3.99 -7.99 -13.40
N LYS A 21 -4.94 -8.60 -14.07
CA LYS A 21 -6.12 -7.87 -14.53
C LYS A 21 -7.22 -7.99 -13.49
N LEU A 22 -7.04 -7.29 -12.40
CA LEU A 22 -7.98 -7.31 -11.28
C LEU A 22 -8.54 -5.91 -11.06
N THR A 23 -9.72 -5.88 -10.44
CA THR A 23 -10.36 -4.63 -10.04
C THR A 23 -10.40 -4.55 -8.53
N ALA A 24 -10.82 -3.39 -8.02
CA ALA A 24 -10.92 -3.22 -6.58
C ALA A 24 -11.88 -4.23 -5.94
N ALA A 25 -12.86 -4.71 -6.69
CA ALA A 25 -13.81 -5.69 -6.18
C ALA A 25 -13.19 -7.08 -6.03
N ASP A 26 -12.08 -7.31 -6.71
CA ASP A 26 -11.42 -8.62 -6.70
C ASP A 26 -10.41 -8.78 -5.58
N VAL A 27 -10.13 -7.72 -4.83
CA VAL A 27 -9.08 -7.75 -3.83
C VAL A 27 -9.62 -7.42 -2.46
N ASP A 28 -8.92 -7.90 -1.43
CA ASP A 28 -9.25 -7.60 -0.05
C ASP A 28 -7.95 -7.58 0.74
N GLU A 29 -8.07 -7.48 2.07
CA GLU A 29 -6.88 -7.38 2.92
C GLU A 29 -6.01 -8.62 2.87
N ALA A 30 -6.58 -9.76 2.56
CA ALA A 30 -5.81 -11.01 2.48
C ALA A 30 -5.13 -11.20 1.13
N THR A 31 -5.41 -10.33 0.17
CA THR A 31 -4.82 -10.45 -1.16
C THR A 31 -3.30 -10.28 -1.08
N SER A 32 -2.57 -11.22 -1.67
CA SER A 32 -1.11 -11.19 -1.67
C SER A 32 -0.61 -10.20 -2.71
N LEU A 33 0.28 -9.31 -2.31
CA LEU A 33 0.84 -8.35 -3.25
C LEU A 33 1.69 -9.04 -4.31
N ARG A 34 2.42 -10.07 -3.91
CA ARG A 34 3.33 -10.73 -4.81
C ARG A 34 2.63 -11.80 -5.64
N GLN A 35 1.81 -12.63 -5.01
CA GLN A 35 1.21 -13.77 -5.69
C GLN A 35 -0.06 -13.41 -6.46
N ASP A 36 -0.87 -12.55 -5.88
CA ASP A 36 -2.15 -12.21 -6.49
C ASP A 36 -2.05 -11.00 -7.41
N LEU A 37 -1.27 -10.01 -7.01
CA LEU A 37 -1.13 -8.78 -7.79
C LEU A 37 0.15 -8.73 -8.60
N ASP A 38 1.02 -9.71 -8.43
CA ASP A 38 2.27 -9.79 -9.19
C ASP A 38 3.12 -8.53 -9.01
N ILE A 39 3.13 -7.99 -7.81
CA ILE A 39 3.92 -6.81 -7.50
C ILE A 39 5.24 -7.27 -6.89
N SER A 40 6.33 -6.97 -7.59
CA SER A 40 7.66 -7.34 -7.13
C SER A 40 8.11 -6.45 -5.97
N SER A 41 9.18 -6.87 -5.30
CA SER A 41 9.74 -6.07 -4.21
C SER A 41 10.16 -4.68 -4.70
N LEU A 42 10.71 -4.61 -5.91
CA LEU A 42 11.14 -3.34 -6.45
C LEU A 42 9.95 -2.40 -6.68
N ILE A 43 8.86 -2.94 -7.22
CA ILE A 43 7.66 -2.15 -7.43
C ILE A 43 7.09 -1.71 -6.08
N LEU A 44 7.10 -2.59 -5.09
CA LEU A 44 6.60 -2.25 -3.76
C LEU A 44 7.41 -1.12 -3.13
N ILE A 45 8.73 -1.15 -3.29
CA ILE A 45 9.58 -0.09 -2.79
C ILE A 45 9.23 1.23 -3.45
N THR A 46 9.01 1.21 -4.75
CA THR A 46 8.63 2.42 -5.48
C THR A 46 7.28 2.96 -4.99
N LEU A 47 6.31 2.07 -4.83
CA LEU A 47 5.00 2.48 -4.33
C LEU A 47 5.08 3.04 -2.92
N ALA A 48 5.87 2.39 -2.08
CA ALA A 48 6.04 2.85 -0.70
C ALA A 48 6.66 4.25 -0.69
N SER A 49 7.64 4.49 -1.56
CA SER A 49 8.27 5.79 -1.63
C SER A 49 7.27 6.87 -2.04
N GLU A 50 6.40 6.56 -2.99
CA GLU A 50 5.37 7.50 -3.41
C GLU A 50 4.38 7.78 -2.29
N LEU A 51 4.01 6.75 -1.55
CA LEU A 51 3.09 6.93 -0.43
C LEU A 51 3.73 7.70 0.71
N GLU A 52 5.02 7.49 0.94
CA GLU A 52 5.75 8.26 1.95
C GLU A 52 5.69 9.74 1.64
N ASP A 53 5.93 10.11 0.39
CA ASP A 53 5.89 11.50 -0.01
C ASP A 53 4.48 12.07 0.09
N GLU A 54 3.51 11.30 -0.34
CA GLU A 54 2.13 11.77 -0.38
C GLU A 54 1.55 11.94 1.01
N LEU A 55 1.87 11.04 1.91
CA LEU A 55 1.28 11.00 3.24
C LEU A 55 2.16 11.61 4.32
N GLY A 56 3.40 11.93 3.99
CA GLY A 56 4.31 12.47 4.98
C GLY A 56 4.73 11.46 6.04
N ILE A 57 4.87 10.20 5.65
CA ILE A 57 5.28 9.14 6.56
C ILE A 57 6.60 8.54 6.11
N ASP A 58 7.15 7.68 6.94
CA ASP A 58 8.43 7.04 6.65
C ASP A 58 8.30 5.55 6.95
N ILE A 59 8.52 4.73 5.93
CA ILE A 59 8.45 3.27 6.05
C ILE A 59 9.85 2.72 5.83
N ASP A 60 10.40 2.07 6.84
CA ASP A 60 11.76 1.58 6.69
C ASP A 60 11.80 0.23 5.97
N ASP A 61 13.00 -0.19 5.61
CA ASP A 61 13.18 -1.39 4.80
C ASP A 61 12.73 -2.66 5.52
N GLU A 62 12.89 -2.70 6.83
CA GLU A 62 12.45 -3.86 7.58
C GLU A 62 10.94 -4.00 7.53
N GLU A 63 10.24 -2.89 7.63
CA GLU A 63 8.79 -2.90 7.55
C GLU A 63 8.33 -3.35 6.18
N LEU A 64 8.99 -2.84 5.14
CA LEU A 64 8.67 -3.26 3.78
C LEU A 64 8.85 -4.76 3.59
N GLY A 65 9.87 -5.32 4.19
CA GLY A 65 10.14 -6.74 4.06
C GLY A 65 9.07 -7.62 4.70
N ARG A 66 8.30 -7.07 5.62
CA ARG A 66 7.24 -7.80 6.30
C ARG A 66 5.89 -7.67 5.63
N ILE A 67 5.77 -6.77 4.67
CA ILE A 67 4.50 -6.53 4.00
C ILE A 67 4.31 -7.57 2.92
N GLN A 68 3.29 -8.41 3.07
CA GLN A 68 2.98 -9.47 2.12
C GLN A 68 1.60 -9.31 1.51
N THR A 69 0.68 -8.73 2.26
CA THR A 69 -0.70 -8.57 1.80
C THR A 69 -1.09 -7.10 1.80
N ILE A 70 -2.22 -6.82 1.18
CA ILE A 70 -2.78 -5.47 1.19
C ILE A 70 -3.03 -5.03 2.63
N GLY A 71 -3.55 -5.95 3.46
CA GLY A 71 -3.79 -5.62 4.87
C GLY A 71 -2.54 -5.25 5.61
N ASP A 72 -1.43 -5.95 5.32
CA ASP A 72 -0.15 -5.61 5.94
C ASP A 72 0.27 -4.20 5.59
N LEU A 73 0.09 -3.82 4.33
CA LEU A 73 0.44 -2.49 3.87
C LEU A 73 -0.43 -1.43 4.56
N PHE A 74 -1.73 -1.69 4.66
CA PHE A 74 -2.63 -0.78 5.36
C PHE A 74 -2.19 -0.57 6.80
N LYS A 75 -1.88 -1.66 7.50
CA LYS A 75 -1.47 -1.57 8.90
C LYS A 75 -0.19 -0.78 9.07
N ALA A 76 0.75 -0.98 8.16
CA ALA A 76 2.01 -0.26 8.23
C ALA A 76 1.78 1.23 8.08
N ILE A 77 0.94 1.62 7.13
CA ILE A 77 0.67 3.02 6.87
C ILE A 77 -0.12 3.64 8.01
N GLU A 78 -1.15 2.96 8.48
CA GLU A 78 -1.98 3.49 9.55
C GLU A 78 -1.19 3.63 10.85
N GLY A 79 -0.31 2.66 11.11
CA GLY A 79 0.55 2.75 12.28
C GLY A 79 1.47 3.95 12.24
N LYS A 80 2.01 4.25 11.06
CA LYS A 80 2.89 5.40 10.91
C LYS A 80 2.13 6.70 11.10
N LYS A 81 0.93 6.78 10.57
CA LYS A 81 0.15 8.01 10.73
C LYS A 81 -0.21 8.26 12.18
N ARG A 82 -0.43 7.20 12.96
CA ARG A 82 -0.72 7.34 14.38
C ARG A 82 0.51 7.72 15.17
N GLN A 83 1.66 7.16 14.80
CA GLN A 83 2.90 7.37 15.53
C GLN A 83 3.52 8.72 15.23
N ASN A 84 3.07 9.37 14.21
CA ASN A 84 3.63 10.64 13.79
C ASN A 84 2.57 11.72 13.83
N PRO A 85 2.08 12.05 15.03
CA PRO A 85 1.02 13.05 15.15
C PRO A 85 1.52 14.40 14.69
N LYS A 86 0.63 15.15 14.09
CA LYS A 86 0.92 16.49 13.66
C LYS A 86 1.00 17.38 14.86
N VAL A 87 2.07 18.05 15.03
CA VAL A 87 2.23 18.96 16.15
C VAL A 87 2.18 20.38 15.69
#